data_bff8da69749b55f177ab583241735660
#
_entry.id   bff8da69749b55f177ab583241735660
#
_cell.length_a   1.000
_cell.length_b   1.000
_cell.length_c   1.000
_cell.angle_alpha   90.00
_cell.angle_beta   90.00
_cell.angle_gamma   90.00
#
_symmetry.space_group_name_H-M   'P 1'
#
loop_
_entity.id
_entity.type
_entity.pdbx_description
1 polymer ?
#
loop_
_entity_poly.entity_id
_entity_poly.type
_entity_poly.pdbx_seq_one_letter_code
_entity_poly.pdbx_strand_id
1 'polypeptide(L)'
;MDEQKNKDRIMQVATDLFQEKGPKFTMDELASALKMSKKTLYVYFTDKEDLFHHAVDHIFDSITDAKSKIITDETIELRERIIETLQVLPRQYQHIDFRQLYMLKDKYPRVYEHLSKRLESNWETTIELLEKRQREHVLRDFSIPVFKTIYESTLEHFFERDVLKANHISYPDALREVVEIIMNGISE
;
A
#
# COMPACT_ATOMS: atom_id res chain seq x y z
N MET A 1 3.61 8.94 -24.40
CA MET A 1 4.81 8.95 -23.52
C MET A 1 4.87 10.17 -22.59
N ASP A 2 4.43 11.35 -23.04
CA ASP A 2 4.42 12.57 -22.20
C ASP A 2 3.29 12.61 -21.14
N GLU A 3 2.11 12.09 -21.48
CA GLU A 3 0.95 12.13 -20.59
C GLU A 3 1.13 11.25 -19.33
N GLN A 4 1.61 10.00 -19.49
CA GLN A 4 1.87 9.13 -18.36
C GLN A 4 2.95 9.68 -17.43
N LYS A 5 4.04 10.20 -18.01
CA LYS A 5 5.11 10.84 -17.24
C LYS A 5 4.62 12.05 -16.42
N ASN A 6 3.67 12.81 -16.98
CA ASN A 6 3.05 13.92 -16.25
C ASN A 6 2.15 13.41 -15.12
N LYS A 7 1.35 12.36 -15.36
CA LYS A 7 0.53 11.73 -14.31
C LYS A 7 1.41 11.23 -13.16
N ASP A 8 2.48 10.50 -13.45
CA ASP A 8 3.41 9.99 -12.45
C ASP A 8 4.03 11.12 -11.61
N ARG A 9 4.44 12.20 -12.27
CA ARG A 9 4.97 13.40 -11.60
C ARG A 9 3.92 14.08 -10.70
N ILE A 10 2.68 14.17 -11.16
CA ILE A 10 1.58 14.73 -10.37
C ILE A 10 1.32 13.84 -9.15
N MET A 11 1.30 12.51 -9.32
CA MET A 11 1.11 11.55 -8.22
C MET A 11 2.23 11.67 -7.18
N GLN A 12 3.48 11.77 -7.60
CA GLN A 12 4.60 11.94 -6.67
C GLN A 12 4.43 13.19 -5.82
N VAL A 13 4.19 14.35 -6.42
CA VAL A 13 4.02 15.62 -5.68
C VAL A 13 2.75 15.62 -4.83
N ALA A 14 1.67 14.97 -5.29
CA ALA A 14 0.45 14.81 -4.50
C ALA A 14 0.70 13.93 -3.26
N THR A 15 1.50 12.87 -3.40
CA THR A 15 1.93 12.01 -2.29
C THR A 15 2.76 12.80 -1.26
N ASP A 16 3.71 13.61 -1.71
CA ASP A 16 4.55 14.45 -0.83
C ASP A 16 3.68 15.46 -0.05
N LEU A 17 2.74 16.12 -0.72
CA LEU A 17 1.79 17.05 -0.08
C LEU A 17 0.84 16.31 0.88
N PHE A 18 0.43 15.11 0.55
CA PHE A 18 -0.40 14.29 1.43
C PHE A 18 0.37 13.88 2.69
N GLN A 19 1.64 13.52 2.59
CA GLN A 19 2.49 13.23 3.74
C GLN A 19 2.62 14.44 4.67
N GLU A 20 2.78 15.64 4.09
CA GLU A 20 2.97 16.88 4.86
C GLU A 20 1.66 17.37 5.52
N LYS A 21 0.55 17.36 4.77
CA LYS A 21 -0.70 18.08 5.13
C LYS A 21 -1.92 17.15 5.29
N GLY A 22 -1.74 15.86 5.02
CA GLY A 22 -2.85 14.92 4.94
C GLY A 22 -3.84 15.29 3.83
N PRO A 23 -5.11 14.92 3.95
CA PRO A 23 -6.12 15.22 2.95
C PRO A 23 -6.53 16.70 2.91
N LYS A 24 -5.83 17.61 3.60
CA LYS A 24 -6.18 19.04 3.66
C LYS A 24 -5.53 19.88 2.58
N PHE A 25 -4.45 19.43 1.93
CA PHE A 25 -3.83 20.21 0.83
C PHE A 25 -4.85 20.52 -0.27
N THR A 26 -4.62 21.57 -1.05
CA THR A 26 -5.52 22.04 -2.10
C THR A 26 -4.97 21.77 -3.50
N MET A 27 -5.86 21.73 -4.50
CA MET A 27 -5.45 21.63 -5.92
C MET A 27 -4.59 22.83 -6.36
N ASP A 28 -4.76 23.99 -5.71
CA ASP A 28 -3.92 25.18 -5.97
C ASP A 28 -2.50 24.99 -5.43
N GLU A 29 -2.34 24.41 -4.26
CA GLU A 29 -1.03 24.08 -3.70
C GLU A 29 -0.31 23.04 -4.57
N LEU A 30 -1.05 22.01 -5.03
CA LEU A 30 -0.51 21.01 -5.93
C LEU A 30 -0.05 21.61 -7.26
N ALA A 31 -0.88 22.45 -7.88
CA ALA A 31 -0.53 23.15 -9.14
C ALA A 31 0.71 24.04 -8.96
N SER A 32 0.79 24.74 -7.82
CA SER A 32 1.93 25.61 -7.48
C SER A 32 3.22 24.79 -7.28
N ALA A 33 3.16 23.68 -6.55
CA ALA A 33 4.30 22.79 -6.32
C ALA A 33 4.81 22.18 -7.64
N LEU A 34 3.90 21.85 -8.55
CA LEU A 34 4.20 21.33 -9.88
C LEU A 34 4.69 22.38 -10.86
N LYS A 35 4.57 23.68 -10.54
CA LYS A 35 4.79 24.82 -11.45
C LYS A 35 3.92 24.70 -12.73
N MET A 36 2.67 24.26 -12.58
CA MET A 36 1.70 24.12 -13.67
C MET A 36 0.44 24.96 -13.38
N SER A 37 -0.31 25.31 -14.44
CA SER A 37 -1.57 26.01 -14.23
C SER A 37 -2.61 25.06 -13.63
N LYS A 38 -3.53 25.60 -12.82
CA LYS A 38 -4.68 24.86 -12.31
C LYS A 38 -5.50 24.23 -13.44
N LYS A 39 -5.67 24.96 -14.56
CA LYS A 39 -6.34 24.45 -15.76
C LYS A 39 -5.64 23.21 -16.33
N THR A 40 -4.32 23.21 -16.36
CA THR A 40 -3.53 22.06 -16.81
C THR A 40 -3.73 20.86 -15.88
N LEU A 41 -3.77 21.08 -14.56
CA LEU A 41 -3.99 20.01 -13.59
C LEU A 41 -5.38 19.36 -13.77
N TYR A 42 -6.40 20.19 -14.03
CA TYR A 42 -7.77 19.69 -14.27
C TYR A 42 -7.95 18.96 -15.62
N VAL A 43 -6.97 18.99 -16.51
CA VAL A 43 -6.95 18.10 -17.69
C VAL A 43 -6.68 16.66 -17.30
N TYR A 44 -5.91 16.44 -16.22
CA TYR A 44 -5.53 15.09 -15.73
C TYR A 44 -6.50 14.54 -14.71
N PHE A 45 -7.07 15.39 -13.84
CA PHE A 45 -7.94 14.99 -12.73
C PHE A 45 -9.11 15.96 -12.61
N THR A 46 -10.32 15.44 -12.64
CA THR A 46 -11.55 16.25 -12.65
C THR A 46 -11.74 17.05 -11.35
N ASP A 47 -11.29 16.49 -10.25
CA ASP A 47 -11.31 17.11 -8.93
C ASP A 47 -10.28 16.43 -7.99
N LYS A 48 -10.32 16.76 -6.72
CA LYS A 48 -9.40 16.20 -5.72
C LYS A 48 -9.76 14.79 -5.30
N GLU A 49 -11.03 14.43 -5.35
CA GLU A 49 -11.50 13.07 -5.06
C GLU A 49 -10.99 12.11 -6.14
N ASP A 50 -11.09 12.50 -7.40
CA ASP A 50 -10.56 11.79 -8.56
C ASP A 50 -9.03 11.62 -8.47
N LEU A 51 -8.30 12.70 -8.09
CA LEU A 51 -6.87 12.61 -7.80
C LEU A 51 -6.56 11.56 -6.75
N PHE A 52 -7.31 11.50 -5.65
CA PHE A 52 -7.09 10.53 -4.59
C PHE A 52 -7.41 9.09 -5.02
N HIS A 53 -8.46 8.88 -5.84
CA HIS A 53 -8.73 7.56 -6.43
C HIS A 53 -7.54 7.05 -7.24
N HIS A 54 -7.02 7.90 -8.12
CA HIS A 54 -5.83 7.56 -8.92
C HIS A 54 -4.56 7.37 -8.08
N ALA A 55 -4.40 8.14 -6.99
CA ALA A 55 -3.28 7.95 -6.07
C ALA A 55 -3.34 6.60 -5.35
N VAL A 56 -4.52 6.17 -4.92
CA VAL A 56 -4.73 4.83 -4.35
C VAL A 56 -4.36 3.76 -5.38
N ASP A 57 -4.86 3.84 -6.60
CA ASP A 57 -4.52 2.88 -7.65
C ASP A 57 -3.02 2.85 -7.93
N HIS A 58 -2.38 3.99 -8.04
CA HIS A 58 -0.93 4.08 -8.28
C HIS A 58 -0.10 3.41 -7.16
N ILE A 59 -0.51 3.57 -5.89
CA ILE A 59 0.15 2.90 -4.75
C ILE A 59 0.02 1.38 -4.90
N PHE A 60 -1.20 0.87 -5.09
CA PHE A 60 -1.44 -0.57 -5.16
C PHE A 60 -0.86 -1.22 -6.42
N ASP A 61 -0.89 -0.54 -7.56
CA ASP A 61 -0.25 -1.01 -8.78
C ASP A 61 1.27 -1.12 -8.59
N SER A 62 1.90 -0.13 -7.94
CA SER A 62 3.32 -0.18 -7.58
C SER A 62 3.66 -1.33 -6.62
N ILE A 63 2.77 -1.63 -5.66
CA ILE A 63 2.91 -2.78 -4.75
C ILE A 63 2.79 -4.09 -5.55
N THR A 64 1.81 -4.19 -6.44
CA THR A 64 1.58 -5.37 -7.29
C THR A 64 2.78 -5.65 -8.19
N ASP A 65 3.33 -4.62 -8.82
CA ASP A 65 4.52 -4.72 -9.66
C ASP A 65 5.75 -5.17 -8.85
N ALA A 66 5.92 -4.65 -7.64
CA ALA A 66 7.00 -5.05 -6.75
C ALA A 66 6.84 -6.51 -6.28
N LYS A 67 5.62 -6.92 -5.88
CA LYS A 67 5.30 -8.32 -5.54
C LYS A 67 5.63 -9.27 -6.68
N SER A 68 5.20 -8.95 -7.90
CA SER A 68 5.43 -9.79 -9.07
C SER A 68 6.91 -10.05 -9.33
N LYS A 69 7.76 -9.03 -9.15
CA LYS A 69 9.22 -9.17 -9.27
C LYS A 69 9.79 -10.10 -8.19
N ILE A 70 9.38 -9.94 -6.94
CA ILE A 70 9.84 -10.77 -5.83
C ILE A 70 9.41 -12.23 -6.04
N ILE A 71 8.14 -12.47 -6.41
CA ILE A 71 7.59 -13.82 -6.60
C ILE A 71 8.32 -14.58 -7.70
N THR A 72 8.77 -13.89 -8.76
CA THR A 72 9.46 -14.48 -9.91
C THR A 72 10.97 -14.53 -9.77
N ASP A 73 11.55 -13.92 -8.73
CA ASP A 73 12.99 -13.91 -8.50
C ASP A 73 13.46 -15.23 -7.86
N GLU A 74 13.97 -16.14 -8.67
CA GLU A 74 14.47 -17.44 -8.22
C GLU A 74 15.82 -17.34 -7.48
N THR A 75 16.47 -16.19 -7.44
CA THR A 75 17.71 -15.98 -6.67
C THR A 75 17.44 -15.78 -5.17
N ILE A 76 16.22 -15.39 -4.81
CA ILE A 76 15.79 -15.23 -3.41
C ILE A 76 15.36 -16.60 -2.87
N GLU A 77 15.86 -16.94 -1.68
CA GLU A 77 15.45 -18.16 -0.97
C GLU A 77 13.94 -18.14 -0.74
N LEU A 78 13.31 -19.30 -0.81
CA LEU A 78 11.88 -19.43 -0.90
C LEU A 78 11.11 -18.83 0.29
N ARG A 79 11.59 -19.10 1.51
CA ARG A 79 11.00 -18.54 2.72
C ARG A 79 11.11 -17.02 2.73
N GLU A 80 12.26 -16.49 2.34
CA GLU A 80 12.51 -15.06 2.24
C GLU A 80 11.61 -14.40 1.19
N ARG A 81 11.39 -15.07 0.06
CA ARG A 81 10.48 -14.61 -1.00
C ARG A 81 9.05 -14.40 -0.50
N ILE A 82 8.55 -15.31 0.36
CA ILE A 82 7.24 -15.15 0.99
C ILE A 82 7.24 -13.94 1.92
N ILE A 83 8.26 -13.82 2.77
CA ILE A 83 8.42 -12.72 3.71
C ILE A 83 8.45 -11.38 2.97
N GLU A 84 9.31 -11.25 1.96
CA GLU A 84 9.43 -10.05 1.15
C GLU A 84 8.13 -9.72 0.40
N THR A 85 7.40 -10.73 -0.12
CA THR A 85 6.11 -10.52 -0.78
C THR A 85 5.06 -9.95 0.17
N LEU A 86 5.03 -10.41 1.43
CA LEU A 86 4.07 -9.96 2.43
C LEU A 86 4.42 -8.55 2.98
N GLN A 87 5.69 -8.20 3.07
CA GLN A 87 6.13 -6.92 3.63
C GLN A 87 6.46 -5.86 2.58
N VAL A 88 6.25 -6.15 1.28
CA VAL A 88 6.66 -5.23 0.22
C VAL A 88 5.94 -3.89 0.31
N LEU A 89 6.72 -2.83 0.43
CA LEU A 89 6.27 -1.44 0.34
C LEU A 89 7.29 -0.65 -0.48
N PRO A 90 6.93 -0.17 -1.68
CA PRO A 90 7.83 0.60 -2.52
C PRO A 90 8.43 1.81 -1.79
N ARG A 91 9.69 2.13 -2.07
CA ARG A 91 10.46 3.15 -1.33
C ARG A 91 9.76 4.49 -1.21
N GLN A 92 9.06 4.92 -2.26
CA GLN A 92 8.32 6.18 -2.27
C GLN A 92 7.17 6.26 -1.26
N TYR A 93 6.71 5.11 -0.73
CA TYR A 93 5.58 5.02 0.22
C TYR A 93 6.00 4.66 1.64
N GLN A 94 7.30 4.38 1.89
CA GLN A 94 7.80 3.98 3.22
C GLN A 94 7.64 5.05 4.30
N HIS A 95 7.47 6.30 3.91
CA HIS A 95 7.31 7.43 4.83
C HIS A 95 5.85 7.93 4.94
N ILE A 96 4.90 7.26 4.28
CA ILE A 96 3.49 7.66 4.38
C ILE A 96 2.99 7.39 5.80
N ASP A 97 2.41 8.41 6.43
CA ASP A 97 1.61 8.22 7.64
C ASP A 97 0.24 7.64 7.23
N PHE A 98 0.12 6.32 7.30
CA PHE A 98 -1.08 5.60 6.88
C PHE A 98 -2.34 5.99 7.66
N ARG A 99 -2.20 6.60 8.85
CA ARG A 99 -3.35 7.15 9.58
C ARG A 99 -3.99 8.32 8.84
N GLN A 100 -3.22 9.03 8.02
CA GLN A 100 -3.78 10.09 7.18
C GLN A 100 -4.72 9.52 6.11
N LEU A 101 -4.53 8.25 5.72
CA LEU A 101 -5.47 7.54 4.85
C LEU A 101 -6.80 7.29 5.56
N TYR A 102 -6.78 6.99 6.86
CA TYR A 102 -8.01 6.84 7.64
C TYR A 102 -8.82 8.15 7.70
N MET A 103 -8.15 9.32 7.70
CA MET A 103 -8.84 10.62 7.62
C MET A 103 -9.64 10.82 6.32
N LEU A 104 -9.37 10.01 5.28
CA LEU A 104 -10.17 10.03 4.06
C LEU A 104 -11.59 9.51 4.32
N LYS A 105 -11.81 8.64 5.31
CA LYS A 105 -13.12 8.06 5.66
C LYS A 105 -14.19 9.13 5.87
N ASP A 106 -13.85 10.20 6.57
CA ASP A 106 -14.78 11.27 6.87
C ASP A 106 -14.97 12.27 5.71
N LYS A 107 -13.88 12.59 5.00
CA LYS A 107 -13.89 13.66 4.01
C LYS A 107 -14.10 13.16 2.57
N TYR A 108 -13.63 11.97 2.28
CA TYR A 108 -13.70 11.31 0.96
C TYR A 108 -14.07 9.84 1.12
N PRO A 109 -15.30 9.53 1.59
CA PRO A 109 -15.71 8.16 1.94
C PRO A 109 -15.61 7.19 0.77
N ARG A 110 -15.84 7.65 -0.48
CA ARG A 110 -15.69 6.81 -1.68
C ARG A 110 -14.24 6.42 -1.96
N VAL A 111 -13.30 7.34 -1.70
CA VAL A 111 -11.87 7.04 -1.81
C VAL A 111 -11.45 6.03 -0.74
N TYR A 112 -11.96 6.17 0.48
CA TYR A 112 -11.69 5.22 1.56
C TYR A 112 -12.27 3.83 1.25
N GLU A 113 -13.49 3.76 0.72
CA GLU A 113 -14.10 2.49 0.26
C GLU A 113 -13.26 1.85 -0.86
N HIS A 114 -12.76 2.65 -1.80
CA HIS A 114 -11.87 2.17 -2.86
C HIS A 114 -10.54 1.64 -2.29
N LEU A 115 -9.93 2.37 -1.35
CA LEU A 115 -8.74 1.92 -0.63
C LEU A 115 -8.96 0.55 0.05
N SER A 116 -10.07 0.39 0.78
CA SER A 116 -10.42 -0.88 1.44
C SER A 116 -10.56 -2.02 0.44
N LYS A 117 -11.27 -1.80 -0.68
CA LYS A 117 -11.39 -2.78 -1.76
C LYS A 117 -10.03 -3.17 -2.36
N ARG A 118 -9.12 -2.21 -2.52
CA ARG A 118 -7.76 -2.49 -3.03
C ARG A 118 -6.94 -3.32 -2.03
N LEU A 119 -7.08 -3.05 -0.73
CA LEU A 119 -6.45 -3.87 0.33
C LEU A 119 -6.95 -5.32 0.29
N GLU A 120 -8.26 -5.54 0.12
CA GLU A 120 -8.87 -6.87 0.07
C GLU A 120 -8.57 -7.65 -1.21
N SER A 121 -8.34 -6.97 -2.34
CA SER A 121 -8.29 -7.58 -3.68
C SER A 121 -6.89 -7.98 -4.16
N ASN A 122 -5.81 -7.58 -3.50
CA ASN A 122 -4.45 -7.80 -4.01
C ASN A 122 -3.77 -9.06 -3.44
N TRP A 123 -4.55 -10.16 -3.34
CA TRP A 123 -4.11 -11.40 -2.68
C TRP A 123 -3.90 -12.60 -3.61
N GLU A 124 -4.40 -12.57 -4.83
CA GLU A 124 -4.45 -13.72 -5.72
C GLU A 124 -3.07 -14.39 -5.85
N THR A 125 -2.05 -13.63 -6.26
CA THR A 125 -0.69 -14.16 -6.43
C THR A 125 -0.05 -14.59 -5.10
N THR A 126 -0.37 -13.92 -4.00
CA THR A 126 0.12 -14.27 -2.66
C THR A 126 -0.51 -15.59 -2.20
N ILE A 127 -1.82 -15.76 -2.41
CA ILE A 127 -2.54 -17.00 -2.07
C ILE A 127 -1.97 -18.16 -2.87
N GLU A 128 -1.81 -18.03 -4.19
CA GLU A 128 -1.22 -19.06 -5.05
C GLU A 128 0.18 -19.46 -4.57
N LEU A 129 0.99 -18.49 -4.15
CA LEU A 129 2.32 -18.76 -3.58
C LEU A 129 2.21 -19.56 -2.28
N LEU A 130 1.34 -19.16 -1.34
CA LEU A 130 1.14 -19.84 -0.06
C LEU A 130 0.61 -21.28 -0.25
N GLU A 131 -0.41 -21.45 -1.09
CA GLU A 131 -0.97 -22.79 -1.42
C GLU A 131 0.07 -23.72 -2.04
N LYS A 132 0.86 -23.18 -2.97
CA LYS A 132 1.94 -23.96 -3.59
C LYS A 132 2.93 -24.43 -2.51
N ARG A 133 3.27 -23.61 -1.54
CA ARG A 133 4.26 -23.90 -0.50
C ARG A 133 3.74 -24.86 0.57
N GLN A 134 2.44 -24.83 0.86
CA GLN A 134 1.81 -25.88 1.68
C GLN A 134 1.88 -27.25 0.98
N ARG A 135 1.56 -27.30 -0.33
CA ARG A 135 1.68 -28.54 -1.12
C ARG A 135 3.11 -29.09 -1.21
N GLU A 136 4.12 -28.24 -1.15
CA GLU A 136 5.54 -28.61 -1.17
C GLU A 136 6.11 -28.88 0.23
N HIS A 137 5.28 -28.82 1.29
CA HIS A 137 5.68 -28.99 2.70
C HIS A 137 6.78 -28.03 3.17
N VAL A 138 6.86 -26.84 2.57
CA VAL A 138 7.73 -25.73 3.04
C VAL A 138 7.07 -24.94 4.15
N LEU A 139 5.73 -24.89 4.13
CA LEU A 139 4.90 -24.32 5.17
C LEU A 139 4.01 -25.43 5.74
N ARG A 140 3.81 -25.42 7.07
CA ARG A 140 2.82 -26.30 7.70
C ARG A 140 1.42 -26.02 7.16
N ASP A 141 0.49 -26.93 7.35
CA ASP A 141 -0.92 -26.72 7.02
C ASP A 141 -1.54 -25.67 7.96
N PHE A 142 -2.12 -24.63 7.38
CA PHE A 142 -2.90 -23.61 8.05
C PHE A 142 -4.02 -23.10 7.13
N SER A 143 -5.04 -22.49 7.71
CA SER A 143 -6.14 -21.90 6.95
C SER A 143 -5.70 -20.57 6.33
N ILE A 144 -5.53 -20.51 5.02
CA ILE A 144 -5.18 -19.27 4.28
C ILE A 144 -6.20 -18.16 4.52
N PRO A 145 -7.53 -18.40 4.52
CA PRO A 145 -8.50 -17.37 4.90
C PRO A 145 -8.28 -16.78 6.30
N VAL A 146 -7.94 -17.62 7.30
CA VAL A 146 -7.63 -17.15 8.66
C VAL A 146 -6.35 -16.33 8.68
N PHE A 147 -5.31 -16.79 8.00
CA PHE A 147 -4.05 -16.05 7.83
C PHE A 147 -4.29 -14.67 7.21
N LYS A 148 -5.02 -14.62 6.08
CA LYS A 148 -5.38 -13.37 5.40
C LYS A 148 -6.12 -12.43 6.34
N THR A 149 -7.13 -12.92 7.07
CA THR A 149 -7.91 -12.12 8.01
C THR A 149 -7.04 -11.53 9.12
N ILE A 150 -6.14 -12.32 9.73
CA ILE A 150 -5.22 -11.84 10.78
C ILE A 150 -4.33 -10.72 10.22
N TYR A 151 -3.76 -10.93 9.04
CA TYR A 151 -2.87 -9.96 8.41
C TYR A 151 -3.60 -8.66 8.09
N GLU A 152 -4.73 -8.72 7.37
CA GLU A 152 -5.52 -7.55 6.97
C GLU A 152 -6.03 -6.77 8.18
N SER A 153 -6.64 -7.45 9.16
CA SER A 153 -7.16 -6.80 10.37
C SER A 153 -6.04 -6.12 11.17
N THR A 154 -4.83 -6.67 11.17
CA THR A 154 -3.69 -6.03 11.83
C THR A 154 -3.29 -4.74 11.11
N LEU A 155 -3.23 -4.76 9.77
CA LEU A 155 -2.91 -3.55 8.99
C LEU A 155 -3.99 -2.48 9.13
N GLU A 156 -5.28 -2.85 9.05
CA GLU A 156 -6.39 -1.94 9.28
C GLU A 156 -6.30 -1.29 10.67
N HIS A 157 -5.98 -2.08 11.70
CA HIS A 157 -5.81 -1.56 13.06
C HIS A 157 -4.68 -0.54 13.16
N PHE A 158 -3.58 -0.71 12.42
CA PHE A 158 -2.50 0.28 12.36
C PHE A 158 -2.96 1.61 11.71
N PHE A 159 -3.93 1.57 10.81
CA PHE A 159 -4.50 2.78 10.21
C PHE A 159 -5.50 3.46 11.15
N GLU A 160 -6.33 2.69 11.85
CA GLU A 160 -7.41 3.20 12.70
C GLU A 160 -6.95 3.72 14.06
N ARG A 161 -5.83 3.21 14.58
CA ARG A 161 -5.36 3.47 15.94
C ARG A 161 -3.97 4.10 15.97
N ASP A 162 -3.71 4.88 17.02
CA ASP A 162 -2.40 5.51 17.24
C ASP A 162 -1.32 4.56 17.81
N VAL A 163 -1.51 3.25 17.65
CA VAL A 163 -0.62 2.22 18.22
C VAL A 163 0.83 2.43 17.79
N LEU A 164 1.08 2.62 16.51
CA LEU A 164 2.45 2.77 16.00
C LEU A 164 3.07 4.10 16.48
N LYS A 165 2.33 5.19 16.38
CA LYS A 165 2.80 6.51 16.81
C LYS A 165 3.04 6.57 18.31
N ALA A 166 2.13 6.02 19.11
CA ALA A 166 2.24 6.01 20.57
C ALA A 166 3.48 5.24 21.05
N ASN A 167 3.96 4.28 20.26
CA ASN A 167 5.12 3.45 20.57
C ASN A 167 6.37 3.82 19.73
N HIS A 168 6.32 4.90 18.94
CA HIS A 168 7.42 5.35 18.07
C HIS A 168 7.89 4.29 17.06
N ILE A 169 6.96 3.46 16.55
CA ILE A 169 7.23 2.42 15.58
C ILE A 169 6.88 2.95 14.18
N SER A 170 7.78 2.78 13.21
CA SER A 170 7.48 3.09 11.82
C SER A 170 6.56 2.01 11.21
N TYR A 171 5.73 2.39 10.23
CA TYR A 171 4.88 1.40 9.56
C TYR A 171 5.68 0.27 8.87
N PRO A 172 6.79 0.55 8.17
CA PRO A 172 7.61 -0.52 7.59
C PRO A 172 8.19 -1.49 8.65
N ASP A 173 8.60 -0.98 9.83
CA ASP A 173 9.11 -1.83 10.90
C ASP A 173 8.00 -2.68 11.51
N ALA A 174 6.82 -2.08 11.75
CA ALA A 174 5.64 -2.82 12.23
C ALA A 174 5.21 -3.91 11.25
N LEU A 175 5.18 -3.61 9.95
CA LEU A 175 4.84 -4.58 8.91
C LEU A 175 5.83 -5.74 8.89
N ARG A 176 7.13 -5.46 8.98
CA ARG A 176 8.18 -6.49 9.07
C ARG A 176 7.96 -7.39 10.29
N GLU A 177 7.75 -6.80 11.45
CA GLU A 177 7.55 -7.54 12.69
C GLU A 177 6.29 -8.42 12.66
N VAL A 178 5.18 -7.90 12.12
CA VAL A 178 3.94 -8.70 11.92
C VAL A 178 4.21 -9.91 11.03
N VAL A 179 4.89 -9.70 9.90
CA VAL A 179 5.22 -10.79 8.97
C VAL A 179 6.13 -11.82 9.64
N GLU A 180 7.17 -11.38 10.38
CA GLU A 180 8.06 -12.28 11.11
C GLU A 180 7.32 -13.10 12.17
N ILE A 181 6.44 -12.47 12.96
CA ILE A 181 5.64 -13.18 13.99
C ILE A 181 4.75 -14.24 13.34
N ILE A 182 4.04 -13.88 12.27
CA ILE A 182 3.15 -14.81 11.57
C ILE A 182 3.96 -15.94 10.92
N MET A 183 5.05 -15.62 10.23
CA MET A 183 5.88 -16.61 9.53
C MET A 183 6.58 -17.57 10.49
N ASN A 184 7.01 -17.14 11.66
CA ASN A 184 7.56 -18.02 12.69
C ASN A 184 6.48 -18.95 13.28
N GLY A 185 5.21 -18.51 13.31
CA GLY A 185 4.07 -19.32 13.73
C GLY A 185 3.62 -20.37 12.71
N ILE A 186 3.98 -20.27 11.44
CA ILE A 186 3.55 -21.14 10.34
C ILE A 186 4.71 -21.89 9.66
N SER A 187 5.96 -21.62 10.02
CA SER A 187 7.14 -22.37 9.55
C SER A 187 7.26 -23.70 10.28
N GLU A 188 7.78 -24.74 9.61
CA GLU A 188 8.19 -26.01 10.21
C GLU A 188 9.56 -25.89 10.87
#